data_2fe9964d77b1729ece7800e17ce746c1
#
_entry.id   2fe9964d77b1729ece7800e17ce746c1
#
_cell.length_a   1.000
_cell.length_b   1.000
_cell.length_c   1.000
_cell.angle_alpha   90.00
_cell.angle_beta   90.00
_cell.angle_gamma   90.00
#
_symmetry.space_group_name_H-M   'P 1'
#
loop_
_entity.id
_entity.type
_entity.pdbx_description
1 polymer ?
#
loop_
_entity_poly.entity_id
_entity_poly.type
_entity_poly.pdbx_seq_one_letter_code
_entity_poly.pdbx_strand_id
1 'polypeptide(L)'
;INVRISMGVSIILASIIAVIIQKEEIISVIKYLSLGFYKFDGTALEKIIKGGGVKSMLNASILIIISCSLVGIFEQLNILNYVKNKIMNVKNRADLFRNTIFVSIITGMVGANQTIAVIMTENIVEKVYDEKKVERIELAKDIENSAIVLPAIIPWNIACYLPCTMLGIGSVRFIPFAAYIYLIPICTYIY
;
A
#
# COMPACT_ATOMS: atom_id res chain seq x y z
N ILE A 1 0.11 10.67 -19.21
CA ILE A 1 -0.84 11.58 -18.52
C ILE A 1 -0.50 11.53 -17.04
N ASN A 2 -0.36 12.70 -16.41
CA ASN A 2 -0.03 12.74 -14.99
C ASN A 2 -1.25 12.31 -14.16
N VAL A 3 -1.10 11.25 -13.36
CA VAL A 3 -2.19 10.65 -12.57
C VAL A 3 -2.90 11.69 -11.70
N ARG A 4 -2.17 12.65 -11.12
CA ARG A 4 -2.73 13.71 -10.28
C ARG A 4 -3.70 14.62 -11.06
N ILE A 5 -3.36 14.94 -12.31
CA ILE A 5 -4.21 15.77 -13.19
C ILE A 5 -5.47 14.96 -13.56
N SER A 6 -5.31 13.68 -13.92
CA SER A 6 -6.43 12.81 -14.25
C SER A 6 -7.43 12.68 -13.09
N MET A 7 -6.94 12.48 -11.88
CA MET A 7 -7.80 12.45 -10.67
C MET A 7 -8.52 13.78 -10.44
N GLY A 8 -7.81 14.92 -10.57
CA GLY A 8 -8.42 16.24 -10.43
C GLY A 8 -9.54 16.49 -11.45
N VAL A 9 -9.29 16.16 -12.71
CA VAL A 9 -10.30 16.28 -13.78
C VAL A 9 -11.51 15.38 -13.50
N SER A 10 -11.30 14.15 -13.04
CA SER A 10 -12.40 13.22 -12.68
C SER A 10 -13.26 13.78 -11.55
N ILE A 11 -12.67 14.39 -10.53
CA ILE A 11 -13.41 15.01 -9.41
C ILE A 11 -14.25 16.19 -9.92
N ILE A 12 -13.67 17.04 -10.75
CA ILE A 12 -14.38 18.20 -11.33
C ILE A 12 -15.55 17.73 -12.20
N LEU A 13 -15.34 16.77 -13.10
CA LEU A 13 -16.38 16.20 -13.94
C LEU A 13 -17.50 15.56 -13.12
N ALA A 14 -17.17 14.78 -12.11
CA ALA A 14 -18.16 14.18 -11.21
C ALA A 14 -18.99 15.24 -10.48
N SER A 15 -18.35 16.32 -10.02
CA SER A 15 -19.03 17.44 -9.36
C SER A 15 -19.99 18.18 -10.31
N ILE A 16 -19.59 18.38 -11.56
CA ILE A 16 -20.44 18.99 -12.60
C ILE A 16 -21.67 18.10 -12.89
N ILE A 17 -21.45 16.79 -13.02
CA ILE A 17 -22.51 15.80 -13.24
C ILE A 17 -23.52 15.81 -12.06
N ALA A 18 -23.01 15.86 -10.82
CA ALA A 18 -23.87 15.90 -9.63
C ALA A 18 -24.77 17.15 -9.61
N VAL A 19 -24.23 18.32 -10.01
CA VAL A 19 -25.03 19.56 -10.04
C VAL A 19 -26.00 19.59 -11.22
N ILE A 20 -25.54 19.22 -12.44
CA ILE A 20 -26.37 19.40 -13.66
C ILE A 20 -27.37 18.26 -13.84
N ILE A 21 -26.94 17.00 -13.65
CA ILE A 21 -27.77 15.83 -13.95
C ILE A 21 -28.58 15.40 -12.72
N GLN A 22 -27.92 15.34 -11.54
CA GLN A 22 -28.56 14.90 -10.31
C GLN A 22 -29.31 16.05 -9.59
N LYS A 23 -29.15 17.31 -10.07
CA LYS A 23 -29.78 18.53 -9.51
C LYS A 23 -29.47 18.69 -8.00
N GLU A 24 -28.30 18.24 -7.58
CA GLU A 24 -27.84 18.45 -6.19
C GLU A 24 -27.39 19.92 -6.02
N GLU A 25 -27.66 20.47 -4.84
CA GLU A 25 -27.19 21.82 -4.52
C GLU A 25 -25.65 21.88 -4.43
N ILE A 26 -25.04 22.93 -4.92
CA ILE A 26 -23.59 23.14 -4.90
C ILE A 26 -23.02 22.99 -3.48
N ILE A 27 -23.76 23.52 -2.48
CA ILE A 27 -23.36 23.41 -1.07
C ILE A 27 -23.34 21.94 -0.61
N SER A 28 -24.28 21.12 -1.06
CA SER A 28 -24.33 19.70 -0.77
C SER A 28 -23.14 18.96 -1.41
N VAL A 29 -22.78 19.29 -2.65
CA VAL A 29 -21.61 18.70 -3.33
C VAL A 29 -20.31 19.04 -2.57
N ILE A 30 -20.13 20.29 -2.12
CA ILE A 30 -18.99 20.69 -1.31
C ILE A 30 -18.97 19.94 0.03
N LYS A 31 -20.12 19.76 0.68
CA LYS A 31 -20.24 18.94 1.89
C LYS A 31 -19.83 17.48 1.64
N TYR A 32 -20.27 16.87 0.53
CA TYR A 32 -19.92 15.50 0.19
C TYR A 32 -18.43 15.34 -0.07
N LEU A 33 -17.80 16.31 -0.74
CA LEU A 33 -16.36 16.32 -0.96
C LEU A 33 -15.57 16.45 0.36
N SER A 34 -16.04 17.26 1.30
CA SER A 34 -15.33 17.53 2.55
C SER A 34 -15.58 16.47 3.62
N LEU A 35 -16.85 16.18 3.90
CA LEU A 35 -17.29 15.33 5.01
C LEU A 35 -17.60 13.89 4.58
N GLY A 36 -17.75 13.65 3.28
CA GLY A 36 -18.20 12.39 2.71
C GLY A 36 -19.69 12.36 2.41
N PHE A 37 -20.12 11.32 1.73
CA PHE A 37 -21.51 11.11 1.34
C PHE A 37 -22.29 10.49 2.50
N TYR A 38 -23.38 11.15 2.95
CA TYR A 38 -24.20 10.75 4.10
C TYR A 38 -25.71 10.79 3.80
N LYS A 39 -26.10 10.74 2.53
CA LYS A 39 -27.52 10.72 2.17
C LYS A 39 -28.07 9.31 2.42
N PHE A 40 -29.07 9.20 3.27
CA PHE A 40 -29.63 7.93 3.72
C PHE A 40 -30.94 7.66 2.99
N ASP A 41 -30.98 6.59 2.18
CA ASP A 41 -32.20 6.13 1.52
C ASP A 41 -32.68 4.76 2.05
N GLY A 42 -32.11 4.25 3.17
CA GLY A 42 -32.49 2.98 3.79
C GLY A 42 -32.19 1.73 2.95
N THR A 43 -31.37 1.83 1.91
CA THR A 43 -31.01 0.71 1.03
C THR A 43 -29.83 -0.08 1.57
N ALA A 44 -29.71 -1.36 1.18
CA ALA A 44 -28.56 -2.21 1.54
C ALA A 44 -27.21 -1.63 1.08
N LEU A 45 -27.22 -0.75 0.08
CA LEU A 45 -26.06 -0.05 -0.44
C LEU A 45 -25.53 1.05 0.49
N GLU A 46 -26.33 1.51 1.45
CA GLU A 46 -25.96 2.56 2.41
C GLU A 46 -24.63 2.25 3.13
N LYS A 47 -24.44 1.00 3.57
CA LYS A 47 -23.22 0.58 4.28
C LYS A 47 -21.96 0.64 3.44
N ILE A 48 -22.10 0.54 2.12
CA ILE A 48 -20.98 0.52 1.15
C ILE A 48 -20.67 1.95 0.69
N ILE A 49 -21.71 2.77 0.46
CA ILE A 49 -21.59 4.11 -0.11
C ILE A 49 -21.29 5.17 0.97
N LYS A 50 -21.67 4.87 2.23
CA LYS A 50 -21.44 5.78 3.35
C LYS A 50 -19.95 5.99 3.60
N GLY A 51 -19.51 7.23 3.52
CA GLY A 51 -18.12 7.59 3.82
C GLY A 51 -17.49 8.45 2.73
N GLY A 52 -16.19 8.35 2.59
CA GLY A 52 -15.42 9.21 1.68
C GLY A 52 -15.18 10.61 2.25
N GLY A 53 -14.86 11.53 1.36
CA GLY A 53 -14.52 12.92 1.73
C GLY A 53 -13.14 13.04 2.39
N VAL A 54 -12.67 14.28 2.46
CA VAL A 54 -11.35 14.61 3.05
C VAL A 54 -11.24 14.15 4.51
N LYS A 55 -12.33 14.28 5.27
CA LYS A 55 -12.35 13.93 6.69
C LYS A 55 -12.06 12.46 6.96
N SER A 56 -12.57 11.55 6.14
CA SER A 56 -12.32 10.11 6.32
C SER A 56 -10.85 9.74 6.06
N MET A 57 -10.15 10.53 5.24
CA MET A 57 -8.75 10.31 4.91
C MET A 57 -7.77 10.93 5.91
N LEU A 58 -8.24 11.74 6.87
CA LEU A 58 -7.36 12.37 7.86
C LEU A 58 -6.61 11.33 8.70
N ASN A 59 -7.28 10.28 9.16
CA ASN A 59 -6.63 9.23 9.95
C ASN A 59 -5.56 8.49 9.14
N ALA A 60 -5.84 8.18 7.88
CA ALA A 60 -4.86 7.59 6.97
C ALA A 60 -3.68 8.52 6.71
N SER A 61 -3.93 9.83 6.54
CA SER A 61 -2.89 10.84 6.34
C SER A 61 -1.98 10.98 7.56
N ILE A 62 -2.54 10.97 8.76
CA ILE A 62 -1.77 11.01 10.01
C ILE A 62 -0.88 9.76 10.12
N LEU A 63 -1.42 8.58 9.83
CA LEU A 63 -0.64 7.34 9.81
C LEU A 63 0.53 7.42 8.82
N ILE A 64 0.29 7.96 7.61
CA ILE A 64 1.35 8.14 6.61
C ILE A 64 2.44 9.08 7.13
N ILE A 65 2.08 10.22 7.71
CA ILE A 65 3.05 11.20 8.23
C ILE A 65 3.90 10.57 9.34
N ILE A 66 3.29 9.87 10.30
CA ILE A 66 4.01 9.19 11.38
C ILE A 66 4.94 8.12 10.82
N SER A 67 4.47 7.31 9.87
CA SER A 67 5.26 6.26 9.24
C SER A 67 6.45 6.83 8.45
N CYS A 68 6.26 7.90 7.69
CA CYS A 68 7.36 8.56 6.97
C CYS A 68 8.41 9.13 7.93
N SER A 69 7.99 9.68 9.06
CA SER A 69 8.89 10.19 10.09
C SER A 69 9.73 9.07 10.71
N LEU A 70 9.10 7.93 11.01
CA LEU A 70 9.81 6.73 11.51
C LEU A 70 10.84 6.21 10.51
N VAL A 71 10.47 6.13 9.24
CA VAL A 71 11.39 5.69 8.16
C VAL A 71 12.63 6.58 8.11
N GLY A 72 12.46 7.92 8.16
CA GLY A 72 13.59 8.85 8.19
C GLY A 72 14.53 8.61 9.38
N ILE A 73 14.00 8.28 10.55
CA ILE A 73 14.80 7.92 11.74
C ILE A 73 15.55 6.61 11.50
N PHE A 74 14.91 5.57 10.96
CA PHE A 74 15.53 4.28 10.69
C PHE A 74 16.63 4.37 9.61
N GLU A 75 16.47 5.22 8.62
CA GLU A 75 17.51 5.50 7.62
C GLU A 75 18.73 6.17 8.26
N GLN A 76 18.54 7.19 9.11
CA GLN A 76 19.63 7.87 9.79
C GLN A 76 20.38 6.95 10.77
N LEU A 77 19.69 6.05 11.46
CA LEU A 77 20.30 5.09 12.37
C LEU A 77 21.00 3.92 11.67
N ASN A 78 21.04 3.91 10.34
CA ASN A 78 21.67 2.85 9.52
C ASN A 78 21.19 1.42 9.86
N ILE A 79 20.00 1.28 10.43
CA ILE A 79 19.41 -0.04 10.78
C ILE A 79 19.29 -0.91 9.54
N LEU A 80 18.99 -0.30 8.40
CA LEU A 80 18.88 -0.98 7.11
C LEU A 80 20.22 -1.58 6.65
N ASN A 81 21.36 -0.98 7.00
CA ASN A 81 22.68 -1.52 6.69
C ASN A 81 22.98 -2.83 7.44
N TYR A 82 22.44 -2.99 8.65
CA TYR A 82 22.55 -4.26 9.39
C TYR A 82 21.81 -5.38 8.64
N VAL A 83 20.61 -5.09 8.18
CA VAL A 83 19.81 -6.04 7.38
C VAL A 83 20.55 -6.38 6.08
N LYS A 84 21.10 -5.37 5.40
CA LYS A 84 21.86 -5.52 4.16
C LYS A 84 23.06 -6.46 4.33
N ASN A 85 23.87 -6.29 5.37
CA ASN A 85 25.03 -7.13 5.59
C ASN A 85 24.67 -8.59 5.83
N LYS A 86 23.52 -8.86 6.46
CA LYS A 86 23.04 -10.21 6.71
C LYS A 86 22.50 -10.92 5.46
N ILE A 87 22.04 -10.15 4.48
CA ILE A 87 21.44 -10.64 3.22
C ILE A 87 22.49 -10.98 2.17
N MET A 88 23.71 -10.43 2.27
CA MET A 88 24.78 -10.61 1.28
C MET A 88 25.23 -12.07 1.12
N ASN A 89 24.95 -12.96 2.06
CA ASN A 89 25.34 -14.38 2.01
C ASN A 89 24.32 -15.21 1.20
N VAL A 90 24.25 -14.95 -0.11
CA VAL A 90 23.36 -15.64 -1.05
C VAL A 90 24.17 -16.65 -1.85
N LYS A 91 23.73 -17.93 -1.81
CA LYS A 91 24.36 -19.01 -2.59
C LYS A 91 23.65 -19.24 -3.93
N ASN A 92 22.33 -19.24 -3.93
CA ASN A 92 21.48 -19.63 -5.05
C ASN A 92 20.43 -18.56 -5.36
N ARG A 93 19.78 -18.65 -6.53
CA ARG A 93 18.68 -17.76 -6.95
C ARG A 93 17.49 -17.81 -5.96
N ALA A 94 17.15 -19.01 -5.45
CA ALA A 94 16.10 -19.18 -4.46
C ALA A 94 16.43 -18.49 -3.13
N ASP A 95 17.70 -18.52 -2.69
CA ASP A 95 18.15 -17.80 -1.50
C ASP A 95 18.01 -16.28 -1.68
N LEU A 96 18.27 -15.77 -2.89
CA LEU A 96 18.14 -14.38 -3.22
C LEU A 96 16.68 -13.90 -3.06
N PHE A 97 15.75 -14.63 -3.67
CA PHE A 97 14.32 -14.34 -3.55
C PHE A 97 13.81 -14.48 -2.10
N ARG A 98 14.22 -15.52 -1.37
CA ARG A 98 13.89 -15.69 0.05
C ARG A 98 14.35 -14.49 0.88
N ASN A 99 15.56 -13.99 0.63
CA ASN A 99 16.08 -12.82 1.30
C ASN A 99 15.28 -11.56 0.93
N THR A 100 14.87 -11.44 -0.33
CA THR A 100 13.98 -10.35 -0.78
C THR A 100 12.63 -10.39 -0.06
N ILE A 101 12.02 -11.57 0.12
CA ILE A 101 10.80 -11.74 0.92
C ILE A 101 11.03 -11.25 2.36
N PHE A 102 12.12 -11.66 3.00
CA PHE A 102 12.43 -11.29 4.37
C PHE A 102 12.60 -9.76 4.52
N VAL A 103 13.34 -9.13 3.59
CA VAL A 103 13.50 -7.67 3.55
C VAL A 103 12.16 -7.00 3.35
N SER A 104 11.33 -7.49 2.42
CA SER A 104 10.00 -6.94 2.12
C SER A 104 9.07 -6.94 3.33
N ILE A 105 9.13 -7.98 4.15
CA ILE A 105 8.37 -8.02 5.40
C ILE A 105 8.88 -6.96 6.38
N ILE A 106 10.19 -6.86 6.58
CA ILE A 106 10.78 -5.87 7.50
C ILE A 106 10.45 -4.45 7.03
N THR A 107 10.68 -4.14 5.75
CA THR A 107 10.42 -2.80 5.19
C THR A 107 8.94 -2.46 5.21
N GLY A 108 8.06 -3.46 4.96
CA GLY A 108 6.62 -3.31 5.06
C GLY A 108 6.13 -3.06 6.49
N MET A 109 6.77 -3.68 7.49
CA MET A 109 6.48 -3.44 8.92
C MET A 109 6.91 -2.04 9.36
N VAL A 110 8.10 -1.62 8.94
CA VAL A 110 8.69 -0.33 9.30
C VAL A 110 8.04 0.81 8.54
N GLY A 111 7.89 0.66 7.22
CA GLY A 111 7.36 1.70 6.35
C GLY A 111 5.86 1.95 6.54
N ALA A 112 5.11 0.99 7.07
CA ALA A 112 3.64 1.01 7.23
C ALA A 112 2.87 1.48 5.96
N ASN A 113 3.58 1.62 4.85
CA ASN A 113 3.10 2.05 3.54
C ASN A 113 3.77 1.19 2.46
N GLN A 114 2.97 0.67 1.54
CA GLN A 114 3.44 -0.21 0.47
C GLN A 114 4.48 0.45 -0.43
N THR A 115 4.28 1.71 -0.83
CA THR A 115 5.22 2.42 -1.71
C THR A 115 6.59 2.56 -1.06
N ILE A 116 6.62 2.90 0.23
CA ILE A 116 7.86 3.01 1.00
C ILE A 116 8.53 1.64 1.11
N ALA A 117 7.76 0.60 1.42
CA ALA A 117 8.27 -0.76 1.53
C ALA A 117 8.94 -1.22 0.23
N VAL A 118 8.35 -0.93 -0.93
CA VAL A 118 8.92 -1.26 -2.26
C VAL A 118 10.25 -0.53 -2.47
N ILE A 119 10.29 0.80 -2.30
CA ILE A 119 11.49 1.61 -2.51
C ILE A 119 12.62 1.18 -1.56
N MET A 120 12.30 0.95 -0.28
CA MET A 120 13.29 0.50 0.71
C MET A 120 13.81 -0.90 0.40
N THR A 121 12.94 -1.80 -0.03
CA THR A 121 13.34 -3.16 -0.43
C THR A 121 14.29 -3.10 -1.62
N GLU A 122 13.94 -2.37 -2.67
CA GLU A 122 14.79 -2.17 -3.85
C GLU A 122 16.18 -1.65 -3.45
N ASN A 123 16.25 -0.56 -2.69
CA ASN A 123 17.50 0.05 -2.24
C ASN A 123 18.40 -0.91 -1.45
N ILE A 124 17.81 -1.86 -0.72
CA ILE A 124 18.55 -2.84 0.08
C ILE A 124 19.06 -3.98 -0.81
N VAL A 125 18.20 -4.53 -1.68
CA VAL A 125 18.53 -5.77 -2.42
C VAL A 125 19.22 -5.52 -3.76
N GLU A 126 19.05 -4.34 -4.38
CA GLU A 126 19.60 -4.00 -5.71
C GLU A 126 21.08 -4.37 -5.86
N LYS A 127 21.91 -3.97 -4.90
CA LYS A 127 23.36 -4.25 -4.95
C LYS A 127 23.68 -5.73 -4.97
N VAL A 128 22.90 -6.54 -4.22
CA VAL A 128 23.11 -7.99 -4.18
C VAL A 128 22.71 -8.64 -5.51
N TYR A 129 21.66 -8.14 -6.16
CA TYR A 129 21.25 -8.59 -7.49
C TYR A 129 22.31 -8.23 -8.56
N ASP A 130 22.85 -7.00 -8.52
CA ASP A 130 23.91 -6.55 -9.41
C ASP A 130 25.21 -7.39 -9.23
N GLU A 131 25.62 -7.67 -8.00
CA GLU A 131 26.78 -8.53 -7.70
C GLU A 131 26.59 -9.96 -8.20
N LYS A 132 25.36 -10.48 -8.16
CA LYS A 132 25.01 -11.80 -8.69
C LYS A 132 24.72 -11.81 -10.18
N LYS A 133 24.82 -10.65 -10.86
CA LYS A 133 24.55 -10.48 -12.30
C LYS A 133 23.15 -10.94 -12.70
N VAL A 134 22.16 -10.73 -11.81
CA VAL A 134 20.75 -11.01 -12.08
C VAL A 134 20.16 -9.81 -12.82
N GLU A 135 19.36 -10.08 -13.85
CA GLU A 135 18.75 -9.04 -14.68
C GLU A 135 17.78 -8.18 -13.86
N ARG A 136 17.71 -6.88 -14.20
CA ARG A 136 16.78 -5.95 -13.53
C ARG A 136 15.31 -6.32 -13.66
N ILE A 137 14.95 -7.04 -14.72
CA ILE A 137 13.59 -7.56 -14.91
C ILE A 137 13.27 -8.62 -13.84
N GLU A 138 14.22 -9.47 -13.49
CA GLU A 138 14.05 -10.47 -12.44
C GLU A 138 13.95 -9.82 -11.04
N LEU A 139 14.76 -8.78 -10.78
CA LEU A 139 14.63 -7.98 -9.57
C LEU A 139 13.22 -7.36 -9.48
N ALA A 140 12.71 -6.78 -10.57
CA ALA A 140 11.39 -6.18 -10.60
C ALA A 140 10.28 -7.21 -10.32
N LYS A 141 10.35 -8.42 -10.91
CA LYS A 141 9.42 -9.53 -10.64
C LYS A 141 9.47 -9.98 -9.17
N ASP A 142 10.67 -10.08 -8.60
CA ASP A 142 10.83 -10.50 -7.21
C ASP A 142 10.27 -9.45 -6.24
N ILE A 143 10.45 -8.17 -6.52
CA ILE A 143 9.85 -7.08 -5.75
C ILE A 143 8.33 -7.08 -5.91
N GLU A 144 7.82 -7.31 -7.13
CA GLU A 144 6.39 -7.41 -7.40
C GLU A 144 5.75 -8.55 -6.58
N ASN A 145 6.38 -9.72 -6.59
CA ASN A 145 5.88 -10.90 -5.90
C ASN A 145 6.17 -10.92 -4.39
N SER A 146 6.86 -9.93 -3.85
CA SER A 146 7.18 -9.80 -2.42
C SER A 146 6.77 -8.45 -1.84
N ALA A 147 7.49 -7.38 -2.15
CA ALA A 147 7.35 -6.07 -1.51
C ALA A 147 6.03 -5.35 -1.88
N ILE A 148 5.41 -5.68 -3.01
CA ILE A 148 4.10 -5.15 -3.38
C ILE A 148 2.99 -5.93 -2.67
N VAL A 149 3.13 -7.24 -2.52
CA VAL A 149 2.06 -8.12 -2.04
C VAL A 149 2.06 -8.22 -0.52
N LEU A 150 3.21 -8.52 0.09
CA LEU A 150 3.33 -8.83 1.51
C LEU A 150 2.92 -7.72 2.48
N PRO A 151 3.11 -6.41 2.21
CA PRO A 151 2.63 -5.36 3.10
C PRO A 151 1.13 -5.42 3.40
N ALA A 152 0.32 -6.01 2.49
CA ALA A 152 -1.11 -6.15 2.67
C ALA A 152 -1.53 -7.16 3.76
N ILE A 153 -0.61 -7.96 4.30
CA ILE A 153 -0.86 -8.82 5.47
C ILE A 153 -0.43 -8.19 6.80
N ILE A 154 0.20 -7.02 6.75
CA ILE A 154 0.66 -6.34 7.96
C ILE A 154 -0.49 -5.46 8.49
N PRO A 155 -1.04 -5.73 9.70
CA PRO A 155 -2.29 -5.11 10.16
C PRO A 155 -2.27 -3.58 10.22
N TRP A 156 -1.11 -2.99 10.50
CA TRP A 156 -0.92 -1.53 10.59
C TRP A 156 -0.42 -0.90 9.29
N ASN A 157 -0.11 -1.70 8.28
CA ASN A 157 0.23 -1.18 6.97
C ASN A 157 -1.03 -0.65 6.27
N ILE A 158 -0.92 0.49 5.60
CA ILE A 158 -2.06 1.13 4.92
C ILE A 158 -2.68 0.20 3.87
N ALA A 159 -1.87 -0.64 3.22
CA ALA A 159 -2.34 -1.61 2.24
C ALA A 159 -3.33 -2.65 2.83
N CYS A 160 -3.21 -2.97 4.13
CA CYS A 160 -4.15 -3.81 4.86
C CYS A 160 -5.25 -2.97 5.53
N TYR A 161 -4.85 -1.92 6.22
CA TYR A 161 -5.74 -1.12 7.07
C TYR A 161 -6.87 -0.45 6.29
N LEU A 162 -6.55 0.17 5.14
CA LEU A 162 -7.53 0.95 4.39
C LEU A 162 -8.67 0.10 3.81
N PRO A 163 -8.41 -1.02 3.07
CA PRO A 163 -9.47 -1.90 2.60
C PRO A 163 -10.30 -2.50 3.74
N CYS A 164 -9.65 -2.92 4.83
CA CYS A 164 -10.33 -3.52 5.98
C CYS A 164 -11.28 -2.53 6.65
N THR A 165 -10.87 -1.27 6.82
CA THR A 165 -11.74 -0.22 7.37
C THR A 165 -12.92 0.10 6.46
N MET A 166 -12.73 0.13 5.14
CA MET A 166 -13.82 0.35 4.18
C MET A 166 -14.84 -0.78 4.21
N LEU A 167 -14.39 -2.02 4.37
CA LEU A 167 -15.26 -3.20 4.47
C LEU A 167 -15.84 -3.42 5.87
N GLY A 168 -15.44 -2.62 6.86
CA GLY A 168 -15.89 -2.78 8.25
C GLY A 168 -15.37 -4.06 8.92
N ILE A 169 -14.24 -4.61 8.45
CA ILE A 169 -13.59 -5.80 9.00
C ILE A 169 -12.31 -5.42 9.76
N GLY A 170 -12.01 -6.16 10.82
CA GLY A 170 -10.72 -5.97 11.52
C GLY A 170 -9.55 -6.51 10.68
N SER A 171 -8.46 -5.73 10.56
CA SER A 171 -7.27 -6.13 9.78
C SER A 171 -6.73 -7.51 10.18
N VAL A 172 -6.71 -7.83 11.46
CA VAL A 172 -6.23 -9.14 11.95
C VAL A 172 -7.16 -10.29 11.51
N ARG A 173 -8.46 -10.04 11.41
CA ARG A 173 -9.42 -11.07 10.94
C ARG A 173 -9.33 -11.34 9.45
N PHE A 174 -8.86 -10.39 8.67
CA PHE A 174 -8.66 -10.53 7.23
C PHE A 174 -7.48 -11.46 6.91
N ILE A 175 -6.39 -11.38 7.69
CA ILE A 175 -5.11 -12.05 7.40
C ILE A 175 -5.26 -13.54 7.06
N PRO A 176 -5.99 -14.39 7.83
CA PRO A 176 -6.10 -15.82 7.50
C PRO A 176 -6.77 -16.12 6.16
N PHE A 177 -7.60 -15.20 5.67
CA PHE A 177 -8.35 -15.35 4.41
C PHE A 177 -7.60 -14.78 3.20
N ALA A 178 -6.47 -14.13 3.41
CA ALA A 178 -5.66 -13.49 2.37
C ALA A 178 -4.79 -14.51 1.59
N ALA A 179 -5.35 -15.65 1.19
CA ALA A 179 -4.63 -16.77 0.57
C ALA A 179 -3.80 -16.34 -0.65
N TYR A 180 -4.32 -15.45 -1.49
CA TYR A 180 -3.62 -14.91 -2.65
C TYR A 180 -2.27 -14.29 -2.28
N ILE A 181 -2.23 -13.53 -1.19
CA ILE A 181 -1.04 -12.81 -0.73
C ILE A 181 0.06 -13.78 -0.27
N TYR A 182 -0.30 -14.91 0.33
CA TYR A 182 0.67 -15.95 0.73
C TYR A 182 1.09 -16.82 -0.44
N LEU A 183 0.17 -17.14 -1.34
CA LEU A 183 0.42 -18.08 -2.44
C LEU A 183 1.39 -17.50 -3.47
N ILE A 184 1.35 -16.21 -3.76
CA ILE A 184 2.23 -15.59 -4.76
C ILE A 184 3.72 -15.80 -4.41
N PRO A 185 4.22 -15.37 -3.22
CA PRO A 185 5.62 -15.58 -2.87
C PRO A 185 5.99 -17.07 -2.80
N ILE A 186 5.08 -17.92 -2.33
CA ILE A 186 5.33 -19.39 -2.25
C ILE A 186 5.47 -19.99 -3.65
N CYS A 187 4.55 -19.67 -4.55
CA CYS A 187 4.62 -20.16 -5.93
C CYS A 187 5.87 -19.66 -6.64
N THR A 188 6.22 -18.39 -6.48
CA THR A 188 7.45 -17.81 -7.07
C THR A 188 8.72 -18.45 -6.49
N TYR A 189 8.71 -18.87 -5.22
CA TYR A 189 9.85 -19.52 -4.59
C TYR A 189 10.05 -20.96 -5.10
N ILE A 190 8.95 -21.65 -5.45
CA ILE A 190 8.99 -23.06 -5.91
C ILE A 190 9.33 -23.14 -7.40
N TYR A 191 8.89 -22.18 -8.19
CA TYR A 191 9.06 -22.17 -9.64
C TYR A 191 10.41 -21.53 -10.04
#